data_4edb54799d52a5763fc861b8b0590fed
#
_entry.id   4edb54799d52a5763fc861b8b0590fed
#
_cell.length_a   1.000
_cell.length_b   1.000
_cell.length_c   1.000
_cell.angle_alpha   90.00
_cell.angle_beta   90.00
_cell.angle_gamma   90.00
#
_symmetry.space_group_name_H-M   'P 1'
#
loop_
_entity.id
_entity.type
_entity.pdbx_description
1 polymer ?
#
loop_
_entity_poly.entity_id
_entity_poly.type
_entity_poly.pdbx_seq_one_letter_code
_entity_poly.pdbx_strand_id
1 'polypeptide(L)'
;MKRKNIKHWGLFIALQLITLSLFAQGPNNTGTYYQSANGLKGKALKTAMFKIIRTHKELSYKALWTAFKTTDMREDGKVWDMYSCTTNYRFGTDQAGSYKKEGDVYNREHSFPKSWFNEDRPMYTDLVHLVPTDGKVNGMRSNYPFGENKGEKYTSNKGFSKLGKCTYPGYSGIVFEPNDLYKGDFARIYFYMATAYEDKIANWSGSEFPKIASHDSYKPYKDWQMNMLMEWAKKDPVSQKEIDRNRGIQQQQNNRNPFVDYPGLEEYIWGSMQNVAFSYDNYQGVSSIPFIEFETEPIYPKGWYNLNGQKVGEECPTQKGIYIHHGKKMVIE
;
A
#
# COMPACT_ATOMS: atom_id res chain seq x y z
N MET A 1 63.00 -37.49 -50.92
CA MET A 1 61.56 -37.23 -50.70
C MET A 1 61.27 -37.37 -49.18
N LYS A 2 61.08 -36.28 -48.48
CA LYS A 2 60.76 -36.30 -47.05
C LYS A 2 59.28 -35.97 -46.87
N ARG A 3 58.48 -36.89 -46.34
CA ARG A 3 57.07 -36.73 -46.03
C ARG A 3 56.97 -35.93 -44.73
N LYS A 4 56.29 -34.78 -44.74
CA LYS A 4 55.92 -34.02 -43.58
C LYS A 4 54.65 -34.59 -42.95
N ASN A 5 54.75 -35.00 -41.68
CA ASN A 5 53.59 -35.38 -40.89
C ASN A 5 52.91 -34.12 -40.36
N ILE A 6 51.65 -33.89 -40.74
CA ILE A 6 50.79 -32.86 -40.23
C ILE A 6 50.09 -33.48 -39.02
N LYS A 7 50.42 -32.97 -37.82
CA LYS A 7 49.68 -33.28 -36.58
C LYS A 7 48.42 -32.44 -36.53
N HIS A 8 47.27 -33.07 -36.62
CA HIS A 8 45.97 -32.41 -36.31
C HIS A 8 45.85 -32.26 -34.82
N TRP A 9 45.88 -31.04 -34.34
CA TRP A 9 45.44 -30.66 -33.00
C TRP A 9 43.92 -30.50 -33.05
N GLY A 10 43.21 -31.44 -32.47
CA GLY A 10 41.78 -31.33 -32.21
C GLY A 10 41.54 -30.33 -31.08
N LEU A 11 40.91 -29.21 -31.43
CA LEU A 11 40.45 -28.22 -30.47
C LEU A 11 39.19 -28.73 -29.79
N PHE A 12 39.29 -29.30 -28.59
CA PHE A 12 38.13 -29.58 -27.75
C PHE A 12 37.60 -28.26 -27.17
N ILE A 13 36.56 -27.73 -27.77
CA ILE A 13 35.75 -26.64 -27.17
C ILE A 13 34.84 -27.32 -26.13
N ALA A 14 35.20 -27.24 -24.86
CA ALA A 14 34.32 -27.57 -23.76
C ALA A 14 33.23 -26.51 -23.68
N LEU A 15 32.05 -26.83 -24.23
CA LEU A 15 30.85 -26.03 -24.07
C LEU A 15 30.38 -26.19 -22.60
N GLN A 16 30.78 -25.29 -21.70
CA GLN A 16 30.20 -25.21 -20.38
C GLN A 16 28.75 -24.70 -20.53
N LEU A 17 27.82 -25.63 -20.48
CA LEU A 17 26.41 -25.34 -20.25
C LEU A 17 26.27 -24.74 -18.85
N ILE A 18 26.31 -23.43 -18.76
CA ILE A 18 25.85 -22.71 -17.56
C ILE A 18 24.34 -22.93 -17.51
N THR A 19 23.89 -23.94 -16.78
CA THR A 19 22.49 -24.06 -16.38
C THR A 19 22.21 -22.90 -15.41
N LEU A 20 21.74 -21.77 -15.93
CA LEU A 20 21.06 -20.80 -15.14
C LEU A 20 19.84 -21.51 -14.53
N SER A 21 19.95 -21.93 -13.29
CA SER A 21 18.79 -22.31 -12.51
C SER A 21 17.90 -21.06 -12.41
N LEU A 22 16.87 -20.98 -13.27
CA LEU A 22 15.78 -20.07 -13.11
C LEU A 22 15.05 -20.51 -11.81
N PHE A 23 15.52 -20.00 -10.69
CA PHE A 23 14.73 -20.13 -9.48
C PHE A 23 13.44 -19.40 -9.74
N ALA A 24 12.33 -20.08 -9.54
CA ALA A 24 11.02 -19.46 -9.52
C ALA A 24 11.03 -18.26 -8.58
N GLN A 25 10.60 -17.12 -9.07
CA GLN A 25 10.68 -15.85 -8.35
C GLN A 25 9.27 -15.28 -8.15
N GLY A 26 8.98 -14.89 -6.90
CA GLY A 26 7.74 -14.21 -6.60
C GLY A 26 7.68 -12.79 -7.20
N PRO A 27 6.49 -12.16 -7.23
CA PRO A 27 6.29 -10.81 -7.73
C PRO A 27 7.11 -9.77 -6.96
N ASN A 28 7.26 -8.57 -7.53
CA ASN A 28 7.92 -7.42 -6.90
C ASN A 28 9.36 -7.72 -6.41
N ASN A 29 10.08 -8.61 -7.10
CA ASN A 29 11.43 -9.06 -6.74
C ASN A 29 11.51 -9.72 -5.35
N THR A 30 10.45 -10.38 -4.90
CA THR A 30 10.41 -11.09 -3.61
C THR A 30 11.22 -12.39 -3.60
N GLY A 31 11.68 -12.88 -4.76
CA GLY A 31 12.43 -14.13 -4.85
C GLY A 31 11.65 -15.30 -4.24
N THR A 32 12.27 -15.98 -3.29
CA THR A 32 11.66 -17.12 -2.57
C THR A 32 11.07 -16.73 -1.20
N TYR A 33 10.88 -15.43 -0.92
CA TYR A 33 10.43 -14.95 0.41
C TYR A 33 9.14 -15.62 0.89
N TYR A 34 8.20 -15.90 -0.03
CA TYR A 34 6.91 -16.53 0.28
C TYR A 34 6.82 -18.03 -0.06
N GLN A 35 7.95 -18.66 -0.42
CA GLN A 35 7.98 -20.06 -0.88
C GLN A 35 7.34 -21.05 0.09
N SER A 36 7.50 -20.85 1.41
CA SER A 36 6.94 -21.74 2.42
C SER A 36 5.40 -21.71 2.52
N ALA A 37 4.75 -20.76 1.85
CA ALA A 37 3.29 -20.69 1.75
C ALA A 37 2.75 -21.40 0.48
N ASN A 38 3.63 -21.89 -0.40
CA ASN A 38 3.24 -22.48 -1.67
C ASN A 38 2.33 -23.70 -1.49
N GLY A 39 1.27 -23.79 -2.29
CA GLY A 39 0.29 -24.89 -2.26
C GLY A 39 -0.72 -24.83 -1.11
N LEU A 40 -0.56 -23.89 -0.15
CA LEU A 40 -1.48 -23.77 0.99
C LEU A 40 -2.73 -22.98 0.63
N LYS A 41 -3.77 -23.12 1.46
CA LYS A 41 -5.13 -22.61 1.24
C LYS A 41 -5.73 -22.04 2.52
N GLY A 42 -6.61 -21.05 2.41
CA GLY A 42 -7.45 -20.54 3.48
C GLY A 42 -6.70 -20.32 4.80
N LYS A 43 -7.12 -20.96 5.89
CA LYS A 43 -6.51 -20.81 7.21
C LYS A 43 -5.04 -21.23 7.24
N ALA A 44 -4.67 -22.32 6.56
CA ALA A 44 -3.28 -22.78 6.52
C ALA A 44 -2.39 -21.77 5.77
N LEU A 45 -2.91 -21.16 4.70
CA LEU A 45 -2.21 -20.10 3.97
C LEU A 45 -1.99 -18.88 4.87
N LYS A 46 -3.03 -18.40 5.58
CA LYS A 46 -2.90 -17.29 6.53
C LYS A 46 -1.83 -17.55 7.57
N THR A 47 -1.86 -18.73 8.20
CA THR A 47 -0.85 -19.10 9.22
C THR A 47 0.57 -19.21 8.64
N ALA A 48 0.73 -19.64 7.39
CA ALA A 48 2.04 -19.63 6.73
C ALA A 48 2.52 -18.20 6.48
N MET A 49 1.66 -17.32 5.98
CA MET A 49 1.98 -15.88 5.83
C MET A 49 2.35 -15.25 7.18
N PHE A 50 1.59 -15.52 8.25
CA PHE A 50 1.94 -15.12 9.60
C PHE A 50 3.38 -15.52 9.98
N LYS A 51 3.76 -16.77 9.77
CA LYS A 51 5.12 -17.26 10.09
C LYS A 51 6.22 -16.54 9.30
N ILE A 52 5.92 -16.15 8.05
CA ILE A 52 6.86 -15.44 7.18
C ILE A 52 7.04 -13.98 7.63
N ILE A 53 5.93 -13.27 7.93
CA ILE A 53 5.96 -11.80 8.08
C ILE A 53 6.00 -11.32 9.54
N ARG A 54 5.73 -12.18 10.52
CA ARG A 54 5.65 -11.80 11.94
C ARG A 54 6.95 -11.27 12.53
N THR A 55 8.08 -11.78 12.05
CA THR A 55 9.39 -11.38 12.55
C THR A 55 9.94 -10.24 11.71
N HIS A 56 10.11 -9.10 12.34
CA HIS A 56 10.69 -7.93 11.69
C HIS A 56 11.59 -7.16 12.67
N LYS A 57 12.47 -6.35 12.12
CA LYS A 57 13.31 -5.45 12.91
C LYS A 57 12.46 -4.36 13.52
N GLU A 58 12.41 -4.30 14.83
CA GLU A 58 11.69 -3.27 15.55
C GLU A 58 12.46 -1.94 15.49
N LEU A 59 11.82 -0.89 15.01
CA LEU A 59 12.38 0.45 14.97
C LEU A 59 12.09 1.20 16.29
N SER A 60 12.94 2.17 16.64
CA SER A 60 12.54 3.11 17.69
C SER A 60 11.45 4.06 17.18
N TYR A 61 10.56 4.49 18.08
CA TYR A 61 9.49 5.42 17.69
C TYR A 61 10.03 6.71 17.07
N LYS A 62 11.21 7.17 17.50
CA LYS A 62 11.90 8.32 16.90
C LYS A 62 12.39 8.04 15.49
N ALA A 63 12.87 6.83 15.22
CA ALA A 63 13.41 6.45 13.90
C ALA A 63 12.35 6.46 12.79
N LEU A 64 11.07 6.34 13.13
CA LEU A 64 9.96 6.39 12.17
C LEU A 64 9.95 7.69 11.35
N TRP A 65 10.33 8.83 11.93
CA TRP A 65 10.43 10.09 11.19
C TRP A 65 11.43 10.03 10.02
N THR A 66 12.51 9.28 10.19
CA THR A 66 13.51 9.07 9.14
C THR A 66 13.05 7.99 8.16
N ALA A 67 12.41 6.92 8.67
CA ALA A 67 11.92 5.83 7.85
C ALA A 67 10.89 6.31 6.80
N PHE A 68 10.02 7.26 7.15
CA PHE A 68 9.05 7.85 6.22
C PHE A 68 9.69 8.51 4.98
N LYS A 69 10.97 8.94 5.05
CA LYS A 69 11.67 9.42 3.87
C LYS A 69 11.91 8.34 2.81
N THR A 70 11.90 7.07 3.23
CA THR A 70 12.05 5.93 2.34
C THR A 70 10.70 5.35 1.91
N THR A 71 9.69 5.44 2.79
CA THR A 71 8.41 4.76 2.57
C THR A 71 7.30 5.68 2.07
N ASP A 72 7.34 6.97 2.42
CA ASP A 72 6.20 7.87 2.24
C ASP A 72 6.64 9.24 1.67
N MET A 73 7.63 9.26 0.78
CA MET A 73 8.08 10.47 0.09
C MET A 73 7.49 10.52 -1.32
N ARG A 74 6.90 11.67 -1.66
CA ARG A 74 6.43 11.99 -3.01
C ARG A 74 7.62 12.33 -3.93
N GLU A 75 7.41 12.31 -5.24
CA GLU A 75 8.43 12.67 -6.24
C GLU A 75 8.98 14.09 -6.06
N ASP A 76 8.16 15.02 -5.55
CA ASP A 76 8.57 16.39 -5.25
C ASP A 76 9.34 16.55 -3.92
N GLY A 77 9.68 15.43 -3.25
CA GLY A 77 10.40 15.41 -1.99
C GLY A 77 9.56 15.75 -0.75
N LYS A 78 8.25 15.92 -0.90
CA LYS A 78 7.33 16.18 0.20
C LYS A 78 6.79 14.89 0.80
N VAL A 79 6.21 15.03 1.99
CA VAL A 79 5.53 13.94 2.69
C VAL A 79 4.28 13.52 1.93
N TRP A 80 4.08 12.22 1.81
CA TRP A 80 2.85 11.64 1.25
C TRP A 80 1.81 11.50 2.35
N ASP A 81 0.90 12.46 2.46
CA ASP A 81 -0.20 12.43 3.42
C ASP A 81 -1.42 11.72 2.82
N MET A 82 -1.97 10.74 3.52
CA MET A 82 -3.11 9.95 3.06
C MET A 82 -4.45 10.42 3.67
N TYR A 83 -4.43 11.44 4.56
CA TYR A 83 -5.65 11.94 5.23
C TYR A 83 -6.08 13.33 4.79
N SER A 84 -5.19 14.09 4.15
CA SER A 84 -5.48 15.46 3.73
C SER A 84 -4.97 15.76 2.32
N CYS A 85 -5.70 16.61 1.60
CA CYS A 85 -5.23 17.17 0.33
C CYS A 85 -4.35 18.42 0.49
N THR A 86 -4.11 18.87 1.71
CA THR A 86 -3.27 20.05 2.00
C THR A 86 -1.82 19.62 2.27
N THR A 87 -1.24 18.91 1.33
CA THR A 87 0.00 18.16 1.56
C THR A 87 1.21 18.86 0.95
N ASN A 88 1.86 19.72 1.75
CA ASN A 88 3.15 20.32 1.38
C ASN A 88 4.19 20.19 2.48
N TYR A 89 4.05 19.18 3.35
CA TYR A 89 4.93 18.98 4.48
C TYR A 89 6.34 18.60 4.07
N ARG A 90 7.31 19.17 4.76
CA ARG A 90 8.74 18.90 4.61
C ARG A 90 9.21 17.98 5.73
N PHE A 91 9.92 16.94 5.37
CA PHE A 91 10.55 16.06 6.34
C PHE A 91 11.52 16.81 7.25
N GLY A 92 11.46 16.56 8.56
CA GLY A 92 12.34 17.15 9.55
C GLY A 92 11.95 18.56 10.01
N THR A 93 11.02 19.23 9.31
CA THR A 93 10.58 20.59 9.64
C THR A 93 9.14 20.63 10.14
N ASP A 94 8.21 20.07 9.35
CA ASP A 94 6.78 20.23 9.58
C ASP A 94 6.19 19.03 10.35
N GLN A 95 7.02 18.33 11.13
CA GLN A 95 6.70 17.11 11.86
C GLN A 95 6.47 17.38 13.34
N ALA A 96 5.49 16.71 13.94
CA ALA A 96 5.13 16.82 15.35
C ALA A 96 4.74 18.25 15.78
N GLY A 97 4.45 18.44 17.03
CA GLY A 97 4.12 19.76 17.55
C GLY A 97 2.62 20.01 17.65
N SER A 98 2.29 21.24 18.00
CA SER A 98 0.89 21.68 18.15
C SER A 98 0.31 22.04 16.78
N TYR A 99 -0.91 21.64 16.54
CA TYR A 99 -1.69 22.05 15.38
C TYR A 99 -3.01 22.70 15.82
N LYS A 100 -3.49 23.64 15.03
CA LYS A 100 -4.79 24.28 15.19
C LYS A 100 -5.72 23.91 14.03
N LYS A 101 -5.16 23.81 12.84
CA LYS A 101 -5.89 23.54 11.60
C LYS A 101 -5.15 22.52 10.74
N GLU A 102 -5.85 22.02 9.75
CA GLU A 102 -5.31 21.20 8.67
C GLU A 102 -4.23 21.97 7.90
N GLY A 103 -3.11 21.33 7.63
CA GLY A 103 -1.96 21.93 6.95
C GLY A 103 -0.87 22.46 7.89
N ASP A 104 -1.06 22.44 9.22
CA ASP A 104 -0.04 22.95 10.16
C ASP A 104 1.18 22.02 10.28
N VAL A 105 0.96 20.75 10.60
CA VAL A 105 2.00 19.73 10.78
C VAL A 105 1.50 18.34 10.41
N TYR A 106 2.42 17.40 10.20
CA TYR A 106 2.09 15.99 10.08
C TYR A 106 2.52 15.18 11.30
N ASN A 107 1.80 14.10 11.55
CA ASN A 107 2.03 13.18 12.65
C ASN A 107 2.36 11.77 12.15
N ARG A 108 2.80 10.90 13.06
CA ARG A 108 2.93 9.46 12.86
C ARG A 108 1.59 8.83 13.20
N GLU A 109 0.78 8.60 12.20
CA GLU A 109 -0.52 7.97 12.36
C GLU A 109 -0.39 6.46 12.48
N HIS A 110 -1.00 5.90 13.51
CA HIS A 110 -1.28 4.48 13.61
C HIS A 110 -2.62 4.22 12.91
N SER A 111 -2.60 3.92 11.61
CA SER A 111 -3.83 3.67 10.83
C SER A 111 -4.65 2.51 11.41
N PHE A 112 -3.98 1.56 12.04
CA PHE A 112 -4.56 0.62 13.00
C PHE A 112 -4.25 1.15 14.42
N PRO A 113 -5.22 1.74 15.14
CA PRO A 113 -4.98 2.51 16.35
C PRO A 113 -4.16 1.80 17.42
N LYS A 114 -3.14 2.46 17.92
CA LYS A 114 -2.27 1.90 18.94
C LYS A 114 -3.00 1.53 20.24
N SER A 115 -4.06 2.25 20.58
CA SER A 115 -4.91 1.94 21.72
C SER A 115 -5.67 0.62 21.61
N TRP A 116 -5.83 0.08 20.40
CA TRP A 116 -6.53 -1.17 20.17
C TRP A 116 -5.73 -2.37 20.67
N PHE A 117 -4.40 -2.28 20.63
CA PHE A 117 -3.45 -3.28 21.09
C PHE A 117 -2.62 -2.81 22.29
N ASN A 118 -3.12 -1.83 23.07
CA ASN A 118 -2.53 -1.32 24.30
C ASN A 118 -1.10 -0.77 24.13
N GLU A 119 -0.79 -0.18 22.96
CA GLU A 119 0.55 0.30 22.59
C GLU A 119 1.65 -0.76 22.68
N ASP A 120 1.27 -2.04 22.68
CA ASP A 120 2.22 -3.15 22.79
C ASP A 120 3.14 -3.24 21.58
N ARG A 121 4.33 -3.79 21.84
CA ARG A 121 5.34 -4.06 20.83
C ARG A 121 5.22 -5.50 20.30
N PRO A 122 5.64 -5.76 19.06
CA PRO A 122 6.29 -4.84 18.10
C PRO A 122 5.33 -3.94 17.31
N MET A 123 4.00 -4.09 17.46
CA MET A 123 2.98 -3.36 16.70
C MET A 123 3.20 -1.84 16.75
N TYR A 124 3.62 -1.32 17.92
CA TYR A 124 3.75 0.13 18.16
C TYR A 124 4.68 0.85 17.18
N THR A 125 5.60 0.15 16.55
CA THR A 125 6.55 0.73 15.59
C THR A 125 6.62 0.02 14.25
N ASP A 126 5.61 -0.80 13.94
CA ASP A 126 5.53 -1.49 12.66
C ASP A 126 5.13 -0.53 11.53
N LEU A 127 6.06 -0.28 10.61
CA LEU A 127 5.91 0.66 9.50
C LEU A 127 4.77 0.32 8.55
N VAL A 128 4.30 -0.93 8.51
CA VAL A 128 3.22 -1.29 7.57
C VAL A 128 1.96 -0.49 7.87
N HIS A 129 1.61 -0.33 9.15
CA HIS A 129 0.42 0.42 9.53
C HIS A 129 0.68 1.85 10.01
N LEU A 130 1.95 2.26 10.06
CA LEU A 130 2.35 3.62 10.42
C LEU A 130 2.54 4.46 9.17
N VAL A 131 1.79 5.54 9.06
CA VAL A 131 1.83 6.46 7.92
C VAL A 131 1.93 7.91 8.40
N PRO A 132 2.60 8.80 7.67
CA PRO A 132 2.54 10.22 7.98
C PRO A 132 1.20 10.80 7.52
N THR A 133 0.53 11.54 8.39
CA THR A 133 -0.74 12.18 8.05
C THR A 133 -0.86 13.55 8.71
N ASP A 134 -1.71 14.41 8.15
CA ASP A 134 -2.07 15.69 8.76
C ASP A 134 -2.45 15.53 10.23
N GLY A 135 -1.84 16.36 11.09
CA GLY A 135 -2.03 16.26 12.54
C GLY A 135 -3.46 16.57 12.98
N LYS A 136 -4.13 17.54 12.33
CA LYS A 136 -5.51 17.90 12.66
C LYS A 136 -6.48 16.80 12.25
N VAL A 137 -6.34 16.27 11.03
CA VAL A 137 -7.21 15.20 10.53
C VAL A 137 -6.99 13.91 11.34
N ASN A 138 -5.74 13.57 11.68
CA ASN A 138 -5.41 12.49 12.59
C ASN A 138 -6.08 12.67 13.97
N GLY A 139 -6.01 13.86 14.54
CA GLY A 139 -6.71 14.17 15.81
C GLY A 139 -8.22 13.99 15.70
N MET A 140 -8.84 14.36 14.60
CA MET A 140 -10.28 14.16 14.36
C MET A 140 -10.63 12.69 14.16
N ARG A 141 -9.76 11.93 13.48
CA ARG A 141 -9.89 10.47 13.31
C ARG A 141 -9.88 9.76 14.66
N SER A 142 -9.03 10.19 15.60
CA SER A 142 -8.94 9.57 16.93
C SER A 142 -8.71 8.05 16.83
N ASN A 143 -9.50 7.23 17.54
CA ASN A 143 -9.42 5.76 17.48
C ASN A 143 -10.62 5.12 16.78
N TYR A 144 -11.41 5.90 16.05
CA TYR A 144 -12.58 5.38 15.34
C TYR A 144 -12.16 4.37 14.25
N PRO A 145 -12.93 3.30 14.05
CA PRO A 145 -12.68 2.39 12.95
C PRO A 145 -12.86 3.08 11.59
N PHE A 146 -12.25 2.52 10.57
CA PHE A 146 -12.55 2.94 9.21
C PHE A 146 -13.94 2.49 8.78
N GLY A 147 -14.61 3.33 7.97
CA GLY A 147 -15.93 3.05 7.45
C GLY A 147 -16.43 4.16 6.53
N GLU A 148 -17.48 3.91 5.79
CA GLU A 148 -18.12 4.88 4.90
C GLU A 148 -19.10 5.75 5.69
N ASN A 149 -19.12 7.07 5.43
CA ASN A 149 -20.00 8.02 6.13
C ASN A 149 -20.27 9.27 5.28
N LYS A 150 -21.10 10.18 5.79
CA LYS A 150 -21.47 11.43 5.10
C LYS A 150 -20.72 12.67 5.62
N GLY A 151 -19.80 12.52 6.57
CA GLY A 151 -18.99 13.62 7.10
C GLY A 151 -19.71 14.56 8.05
N GLU A 152 -20.83 14.15 8.63
CA GLU A 152 -21.67 15.01 9.48
C GLU A 152 -21.03 15.46 10.78
N LYS A 153 -19.95 14.80 11.23
CA LYS A 153 -19.16 15.22 12.41
C LYS A 153 -17.94 16.03 12.03
N TYR A 154 -17.27 15.66 10.95
CA TYR A 154 -16.10 16.36 10.43
C TYR A 154 -15.89 16.00 8.96
N THR A 155 -15.51 16.99 8.19
CA THR A 155 -15.07 16.82 6.80
C THR A 155 -13.80 17.63 6.63
N SER A 156 -12.72 16.99 6.18
CA SER A 156 -11.45 17.66 5.90
C SER A 156 -11.53 18.55 4.66
N ASN A 157 -10.52 19.34 4.42
CA ASN A 157 -10.47 20.25 3.28
C ASN A 157 -10.84 19.54 1.98
N LYS A 158 -11.73 20.17 1.20
CA LYS A 158 -12.27 19.66 -0.08
C LYS A 158 -12.97 18.30 0.03
N GLY A 159 -13.42 17.90 1.21
CA GLY A 159 -14.11 16.63 1.41
C GLY A 159 -13.20 15.41 1.34
N PHE A 160 -11.89 15.58 1.52
CA PHE A 160 -10.91 14.53 1.30
C PHE A 160 -11.06 13.34 2.24
N SER A 161 -11.21 13.59 3.54
CA SER A 161 -11.54 12.58 4.56
C SER A 161 -12.74 13.02 5.36
N LYS A 162 -13.47 12.08 5.96
CA LYS A 162 -14.74 12.34 6.65
C LYS A 162 -14.84 11.56 7.95
N LEU A 163 -15.58 12.12 8.91
CA LEU A 163 -15.95 11.46 10.15
C LEU A 163 -17.46 11.58 10.34
N GLY A 164 -18.13 10.49 10.60
CA GLY A 164 -19.58 10.49 10.76
C GLY A 164 -20.13 9.13 11.13
N LYS A 165 -21.47 9.00 11.11
CA LYS A 165 -22.14 7.72 11.31
C LYS A 165 -21.90 6.81 10.11
N CYS A 166 -21.60 5.55 10.40
CA CYS A 166 -21.39 4.55 9.37
C CYS A 166 -22.63 4.39 8.49
N THR A 167 -22.44 4.42 7.18
CA THR A 167 -23.47 4.16 6.17
C THR A 167 -23.34 2.77 5.55
N TYR A 168 -22.24 2.07 5.83
CA TYR A 168 -22.05 0.68 5.39
C TYR A 168 -22.96 -0.26 6.19
N PRO A 169 -23.63 -1.22 5.53
CA PRO A 169 -24.56 -2.13 6.21
C PRO A 169 -23.89 -2.93 7.34
N GLY A 170 -24.63 -3.15 8.43
CA GLY A 170 -24.19 -3.96 9.57
C GLY A 170 -23.54 -3.20 10.72
N TYR A 171 -23.31 -1.88 10.57
CA TYR A 171 -22.82 -1.02 11.65
C TYR A 171 -23.41 0.39 11.54
N SER A 172 -23.66 1.05 12.68
CA SER A 172 -24.27 2.39 12.74
C SER A 172 -23.51 3.38 13.66
N GLY A 173 -22.36 2.97 14.21
CA GLY A 173 -21.53 3.83 15.05
C GLY A 173 -20.72 4.83 14.25
N ILE A 174 -19.86 5.57 14.93
CA ILE A 174 -18.98 6.56 14.29
C ILE A 174 -17.80 5.86 13.63
N VAL A 175 -17.47 6.30 12.42
CA VAL A 175 -16.36 5.78 11.61
C VAL A 175 -15.66 6.93 10.90
N PHE A 176 -14.37 6.72 10.60
CA PHE A 176 -13.58 7.60 9.77
C PHE A 176 -13.48 7.03 8.35
N GLU A 177 -13.76 7.85 7.35
CA GLU A 177 -13.66 7.51 5.95
C GLU A 177 -12.45 8.21 5.32
N PRO A 178 -11.41 7.46 4.91
CA PRO A 178 -10.32 8.01 4.14
C PRO A 178 -10.78 8.29 2.70
N ASN A 179 -9.96 9.02 1.94
CA ASN A 179 -10.22 9.24 0.53
C ASN A 179 -10.27 7.93 -0.26
N ASP A 180 -11.10 7.89 -1.30
CA ASP A 180 -11.28 6.70 -2.15
C ASP A 180 -9.96 6.20 -2.77
N LEU A 181 -9.00 7.11 -3.02
CA LEU A 181 -7.66 6.78 -3.54
C LEU A 181 -6.78 5.95 -2.59
N TYR A 182 -7.20 5.77 -1.34
CA TYR A 182 -6.42 5.08 -0.30
C TYR A 182 -7.23 4.04 0.47
N LYS A 183 -8.48 3.81 0.09
CA LYS A 183 -9.33 2.81 0.74
C LYS A 183 -8.73 1.41 0.64
N GLY A 184 -8.22 1.06 -0.54
CA GLY A 184 -7.52 -0.20 -0.77
C GLY A 184 -6.22 -0.32 0.01
N ASP A 185 -5.41 0.75 0.05
CA ASP A 185 -4.20 0.82 0.88
C ASP A 185 -4.49 0.46 2.34
N PHE A 186 -5.52 1.10 2.94
CA PHE A 186 -5.89 0.84 4.33
C PHE A 186 -6.50 -0.54 4.52
N ALA A 187 -7.26 -1.06 3.55
CA ALA A 187 -7.77 -2.42 3.61
C ALA A 187 -6.62 -3.44 3.66
N ARG A 188 -5.63 -3.32 2.80
CA ARG A 188 -4.43 -4.18 2.77
C ARG A 188 -3.58 -4.05 4.03
N ILE A 189 -3.54 -2.88 4.65
CA ILE A 189 -2.92 -2.69 5.97
C ILE A 189 -3.68 -3.47 7.05
N TYR A 190 -5.01 -3.43 7.06
CA TYR A 190 -5.82 -4.19 8.02
C TYR A 190 -5.70 -5.70 7.82
N PHE A 191 -5.63 -6.18 6.59
CA PHE A 191 -5.36 -7.60 6.29
C PHE A 191 -3.96 -8.01 6.77
N TYR A 192 -2.97 -7.13 6.61
CA TYR A 192 -1.64 -7.35 7.17
C TYR A 192 -1.68 -7.48 8.70
N MET A 193 -2.32 -6.53 9.41
CA MET A 193 -2.43 -6.59 10.87
C MET A 193 -3.14 -7.86 11.35
N ALA A 194 -4.20 -8.27 10.64
CA ALA A 194 -4.91 -9.53 10.88
C ALA A 194 -4.02 -10.77 10.70
N THR A 195 -3.01 -10.68 9.84
CA THR A 195 -2.13 -11.80 9.49
C THR A 195 -0.84 -11.79 10.29
N ALA A 196 -0.12 -10.67 10.34
CA ALA A 196 1.16 -10.54 11.05
C ALA A 196 1.04 -10.75 12.56
N TYR A 197 -0.15 -10.53 13.10
CA TYR A 197 -0.47 -10.64 14.53
C TYR A 197 -1.57 -11.67 14.82
N GLU A 198 -1.60 -12.73 14.02
CA GLU A 198 -2.58 -13.83 14.16
C GLU A 198 -2.64 -14.41 15.57
N ASP A 199 -1.49 -14.50 16.25
CA ASP A 199 -1.36 -15.02 17.61
C ASP A 199 -1.81 -14.04 18.70
N LYS A 200 -2.12 -12.79 18.37
CA LYS A 200 -2.43 -11.72 19.32
C LYS A 200 -3.80 -11.09 19.10
N ILE A 201 -4.21 -10.90 17.84
CA ILE A 201 -5.33 -10.05 17.45
C ILE A 201 -6.68 -10.46 18.08
N ALA A 202 -6.90 -11.76 18.32
CA ALA A 202 -8.11 -12.25 18.96
C ALA A 202 -8.29 -11.75 20.42
N ASN A 203 -7.18 -11.40 21.07
CA ASN A 203 -7.15 -10.96 22.47
C ASN A 203 -7.14 -9.43 22.64
N TRP A 204 -7.02 -8.67 21.55
CA TRP A 204 -7.07 -7.22 21.63
C TRP A 204 -8.48 -6.73 21.99
N SER A 205 -8.58 -5.76 22.87
CA SER A 205 -9.86 -5.27 23.39
C SER A 205 -9.86 -3.76 23.67
N GLY A 206 -8.81 -3.05 23.26
CA GLY A 206 -8.67 -1.64 23.59
C GLY A 206 -9.60 -0.73 22.79
N SER A 207 -10.07 0.34 23.44
CA SER A 207 -10.83 1.44 22.85
C SER A 207 -11.97 0.99 21.91
N GLU A 208 -11.94 1.40 20.66
CA GLU A 208 -12.98 1.15 19.65
C GLU A 208 -12.87 -0.24 18.97
N PHE A 209 -11.79 -1.00 19.23
CA PHE A 209 -11.54 -2.29 18.58
C PHE A 209 -12.67 -3.31 18.71
N PRO A 210 -13.36 -3.46 19.89
CA PRO A 210 -14.49 -4.40 20.01
C PRO A 210 -15.64 -4.13 19.04
N LYS A 211 -15.70 -2.95 18.43
CA LYS A 211 -16.73 -2.60 17.44
C LYS A 211 -16.51 -3.32 16.11
N ILE A 212 -15.26 -3.66 15.80
CA ILE A 212 -14.87 -4.37 14.57
C ILE A 212 -14.39 -5.80 14.82
N ALA A 213 -13.98 -6.13 16.05
CA ALA A 213 -13.40 -7.42 16.40
C ALA A 213 -14.44 -8.54 16.49
N SER A 214 -14.12 -9.70 15.91
CA SER A 214 -14.85 -10.95 16.10
C SER A 214 -14.26 -11.79 17.23
N HIS A 215 -13.05 -11.46 17.71
CA HIS A 215 -12.24 -12.26 18.65
C HIS A 215 -11.87 -13.65 18.14
N ASP A 216 -11.81 -13.83 16.84
CA ASP A 216 -11.32 -15.04 16.16
C ASP A 216 -9.98 -14.75 15.48
N SER A 217 -8.98 -15.60 15.71
CA SER A 217 -7.64 -15.38 15.13
C SER A 217 -7.58 -15.55 13.62
N TYR A 218 -8.49 -16.36 13.03
CA TYR A 218 -8.56 -16.57 11.59
C TYR A 218 -9.39 -15.48 10.90
N LYS A 219 -10.60 -15.20 11.42
CA LYS A 219 -11.51 -14.17 10.93
C LYS A 219 -11.62 -13.04 11.97
N PRO A 220 -10.60 -12.18 12.13
CA PRO A 220 -10.52 -11.30 13.29
C PRO A 220 -11.50 -10.13 13.25
N TYR A 221 -12.08 -9.84 12.10
CA TYR A 221 -13.04 -8.74 11.94
C TYR A 221 -14.46 -9.26 11.81
N LYS A 222 -15.42 -8.50 12.34
CA LYS A 222 -16.86 -8.71 12.13
C LYS A 222 -17.18 -8.61 10.64
N ASP A 223 -18.24 -9.26 10.22
CA ASP A 223 -18.62 -9.36 8.81
C ASP A 223 -18.73 -7.99 8.12
N TRP A 224 -19.34 -7.00 8.78
CA TRP A 224 -19.48 -5.67 8.17
C TRP A 224 -18.13 -5.04 7.84
N GLN A 225 -17.16 -5.15 8.75
CA GLN A 225 -15.81 -4.58 8.55
C GLN A 225 -15.04 -5.39 7.50
N MET A 226 -15.10 -6.72 7.57
CA MET A 226 -14.40 -7.58 6.61
C MET A 226 -14.95 -7.36 5.19
N ASN A 227 -16.27 -7.38 5.02
CA ASN A 227 -16.89 -7.19 3.71
C ASN A 227 -16.55 -5.83 3.11
N MET A 228 -16.58 -4.77 3.92
CA MET A 228 -16.21 -3.43 3.47
C MET A 228 -14.73 -3.36 3.04
N LEU A 229 -13.82 -3.93 3.82
CA LEU A 229 -12.39 -3.97 3.48
C LEU A 229 -12.13 -4.77 2.19
N MET A 230 -12.82 -5.90 2.00
CA MET A 230 -12.74 -6.67 0.75
C MET A 230 -13.23 -5.86 -0.46
N GLU A 231 -14.33 -5.12 -0.30
CA GLU A 231 -14.82 -4.23 -1.34
C GLU A 231 -13.84 -3.08 -1.64
N TRP A 232 -13.25 -2.49 -0.61
CA TRP A 232 -12.27 -1.41 -0.76
C TRP A 232 -11.02 -1.90 -1.51
N ALA A 233 -10.47 -3.05 -1.12
CA ALA A 233 -9.30 -3.63 -1.79
C ALA A 233 -9.56 -3.92 -3.28
N LYS A 234 -10.81 -4.33 -3.61
CA LYS A 234 -11.22 -4.59 -5.00
C LYS A 234 -11.43 -3.30 -5.81
N LYS A 235 -11.99 -2.24 -5.18
CA LYS A 235 -12.30 -0.97 -5.85
C LYS A 235 -11.06 -0.08 -6.03
N ASP A 236 -10.10 -0.21 -5.15
CA ASP A 236 -8.84 0.52 -5.14
C ASP A 236 -7.67 -0.49 -5.18
N PRO A 237 -7.28 -0.94 -6.39
CA PRO A 237 -6.24 -1.94 -6.58
C PRO A 237 -4.86 -1.42 -6.19
N VAL A 238 -3.91 -2.35 -6.00
CA VAL A 238 -2.53 -2.02 -5.60
C VAL A 238 -1.90 -1.02 -6.56
N SER A 239 -1.43 0.08 -6.01
CA SER A 239 -0.77 1.16 -6.73
C SER A 239 0.76 1.01 -6.75
N GLN A 240 1.45 1.70 -7.66
CA GLN A 240 2.91 1.77 -7.66
C GLN A 240 3.45 2.34 -6.34
N LYS A 241 2.76 3.32 -5.76
CA LYS A 241 3.08 3.88 -4.43
C LYS A 241 3.15 2.79 -3.36
N GLU A 242 2.17 1.87 -3.32
CA GLU A 242 2.17 0.79 -2.34
C GLU A 242 3.32 -0.21 -2.58
N ILE A 243 3.62 -0.54 -3.83
CA ILE A 243 4.75 -1.41 -4.20
C ILE A 243 6.07 -0.80 -3.73
N ASP A 244 6.28 0.48 -4.00
CA ASP A 244 7.50 1.19 -3.62
C ASP A 244 7.59 1.35 -2.10
N ARG A 245 6.47 1.66 -1.44
CA ARG A 245 6.35 1.71 0.00
C ARG A 245 6.69 0.35 0.64
N ASN A 246 6.14 -0.73 0.12
CA ASN A 246 6.38 -2.10 0.61
C ASN A 246 7.86 -2.50 0.48
N ARG A 247 8.51 -2.10 -0.62
CA ARG A 247 9.96 -2.26 -0.81
C ARG A 247 10.76 -1.42 0.21
N GLY A 248 10.35 -0.19 0.45
CA GLY A 248 10.94 0.68 1.46
C GLY A 248 10.81 0.12 2.88
N ILE A 249 9.65 -0.45 3.22
CA ILE A 249 9.41 -1.14 4.49
C ILE A 249 10.38 -2.32 4.66
N GLN A 250 10.54 -3.15 3.64
CA GLN A 250 11.49 -4.27 3.68
C GLN A 250 12.93 -3.81 3.97
N GLN A 251 13.35 -2.70 3.39
CA GLN A 251 14.68 -2.13 3.65
C GLN A 251 14.86 -1.66 5.10
N GLN A 252 13.80 -1.20 5.75
CA GLN A 252 13.84 -0.66 7.11
C GLN A 252 13.67 -1.73 8.19
N GLN A 253 12.72 -2.65 8.00
CA GLN A 253 12.31 -3.60 9.05
C GLN A 253 12.33 -5.08 8.63
N ASN A 254 12.78 -5.42 7.43
CA ASN A 254 13.00 -6.78 6.91
C ASN A 254 11.75 -7.63 6.66
N ASN A 255 10.55 -7.06 6.73
CA ASN A 255 9.33 -7.76 6.33
C ASN A 255 8.55 -6.96 5.28
N ARG A 256 7.46 -7.54 4.80
CA ARG A 256 6.65 -7.01 3.71
C ARG A 256 5.16 -7.23 3.99
N ASN A 257 4.32 -6.42 3.36
CA ASN A 257 2.89 -6.67 3.30
C ASN A 257 2.58 -7.62 2.13
N PRO A 258 2.17 -8.89 2.37
CA PRO A 258 1.89 -9.84 1.30
C PRO A 258 0.66 -9.47 0.46
N PHE A 259 -0.27 -8.67 0.99
CA PHE A 259 -1.45 -8.22 0.26
C PHE A 259 -1.14 -7.13 -0.79
N VAL A 260 0.05 -6.53 -0.71
CA VAL A 260 0.60 -5.67 -1.77
C VAL A 260 1.36 -6.49 -2.80
N ASP A 261 2.11 -7.51 -2.38
CA ASP A 261 2.87 -8.35 -3.30
C ASP A 261 1.96 -9.30 -4.11
N TYR A 262 0.85 -9.73 -3.54
CA TYR A 262 -0.14 -10.61 -4.15
C TYR A 262 -1.53 -9.98 -4.10
N PRO A 263 -1.85 -9.06 -5.02
CA PRO A 263 -3.17 -8.41 -5.06
C PRO A 263 -4.30 -9.45 -5.16
N GLY A 264 -5.28 -9.38 -4.25
CA GLY A 264 -6.35 -10.37 -4.15
C GLY A 264 -6.03 -11.57 -3.23
N LEU A 265 -4.90 -11.58 -2.52
CA LEU A 265 -4.56 -12.63 -1.55
C LEU A 265 -5.62 -12.79 -0.47
N GLU A 266 -6.32 -11.72 -0.12
CA GLU A 266 -7.47 -11.75 0.81
C GLU A 266 -8.57 -12.71 0.37
N GLU A 267 -8.79 -12.85 -0.93
CA GLU A 267 -9.76 -13.80 -1.49
C GLU A 267 -9.32 -15.27 -1.26
N TYR A 268 -8.02 -15.55 -1.34
CA TYR A 268 -7.46 -16.88 -1.04
C TYR A 268 -7.49 -17.21 0.45
N ILE A 269 -7.51 -16.19 1.32
CA ILE A 269 -7.53 -16.41 2.77
C ILE A 269 -8.97 -16.39 3.31
N TRP A 270 -9.80 -15.40 2.97
CA TRP A 270 -11.11 -15.17 3.57
C TRP A 270 -12.28 -15.15 2.58
N GLY A 271 -11.99 -14.97 1.28
CA GLY A 271 -13.00 -14.76 0.25
C GLY A 271 -13.35 -16.02 -0.55
N SER A 272 -13.69 -15.82 -1.81
CA SER A 272 -14.22 -16.85 -2.71
C SER A 272 -13.20 -17.92 -3.10
N MET A 273 -11.89 -17.63 -2.97
CA MET A 273 -10.80 -18.50 -3.40
C MET A 273 -10.17 -19.32 -2.25
N GLN A 274 -10.81 -19.43 -1.09
CA GLN A 274 -10.26 -20.15 0.08
C GLN A 274 -9.88 -21.61 -0.19
N ASN A 275 -10.46 -22.23 -1.21
CA ASN A 275 -10.18 -23.62 -1.61
C ASN A 275 -9.15 -23.73 -2.74
N VAL A 276 -8.65 -22.60 -3.27
CA VAL A 276 -7.63 -22.55 -4.32
C VAL A 276 -6.25 -22.53 -3.68
N ALA A 277 -5.33 -23.34 -4.20
CA ALA A 277 -3.95 -23.36 -3.73
C ALA A 277 -3.22 -22.09 -4.14
N PHE A 278 -2.53 -21.46 -3.18
CA PHE A 278 -1.65 -20.33 -3.44
C PHE A 278 -0.37 -20.78 -4.15
N SER A 279 0.07 -19.99 -5.14
CA SER A 279 1.39 -20.18 -5.76
C SER A 279 2.20 -18.89 -5.61
N TYR A 280 3.39 -18.98 -5.01
CA TYR A 280 4.22 -17.80 -4.77
C TYR A 280 4.93 -17.31 -6.04
N ASP A 281 5.15 -18.14 -7.01
CA ASP A 281 5.91 -17.90 -8.24
C ASP A 281 5.05 -17.92 -9.51
N ASN A 282 3.84 -18.46 -9.42
CA ASN A 282 2.87 -18.51 -10.51
C ASN A 282 1.50 -18.05 -10.01
N TYR A 283 1.47 -16.92 -9.32
CA TYR A 283 0.25 -16.34 -8.78
C TYR A 283 -0.64 -15.79 -9.91
N GLN A 284 -1.87 -16.26 -9.98
CA GLN A 284 -2.80 -15.88 -11.04
C GLN A 284 -3.70 -14.69 -10.69
N GLY A 285 -3.58 -14.21 -9.44
CA GLY A 285 -4.49 -13.17 -8.96
C GLY A 285 -5.93 -13.65 -8.83
N VAL A 286 -6.85 -12.70 -8.71
CA VAL A 286 -8.28 -12.94 -8.82
C VAL A 286 -8.68 -12.62 -10.25
N SER A 287 -8.87 -13.63 -11.10
CA SER A 287 -9.13 -13.42 -12.54
C SER A 287 -10.54 -12.86 -12.78
N SER A 288 -10.73 -11.59 -12.49
CA SER A 288 -11.86 -10.80 -12.98
C SER A 288 -11.59 -9.30 -13.03
N ILE A 289 -10.35 -8.88 -12.78
CA ILE A 289 -9.92 -7.55 -13.19
C ILE A 289 -8.90 -7.79 -14.27
N PRO A 290 -9.18 -7.47 -15.56
CA PRO A 290 -8.08 -7.33 -16.48
C PRO A 290 -7.08 -6.41 -15.77
N PHE A 291 -5.81 -6.82 -15.72
CA PHE A 291 -4.72 -5.89 -15.50
C PHE A 291 -4.93 -4.84 -16.61
N ILE A 292 -5.66 -3.80 -16.30
CA ILE A 292 -5.60 -2.59 -17.08
C ILE A 292 -4.20 -2.12 -16.72
N GLU A 293 -3.25 -2.43 -17.59
CA GLU A 293 -2.07 -1.64 -17.71
C GLU A 293 -2.61 -0.22 -17.91
N PHE A 294 -2.75 0.48 -16.79
CA PHE A 294 -2.85 1.92 -16.87
C PHE A 294 -1.47 2.31 -17.39
N GLU A 295 -1.33 2.41 -18.72
CA GLU A 295 -0.58 3.52 -19.22
C GLU A 295 -1.19 4.72 -18.48
N THR A 296 -0.61 5.06 -17.34
CA THR A 296 -0.85 6.32 -16.68
C THR A 296 -0.18 7.36 -17.56
N GLU A 297 -0.78 7.60 -18.72
CA GLU A 297 -0.75 8.94 -19.25
C GLU A 297 -1.31 9.80 -18.10
N PRO A 298 -0.51 10.67 -17.50
CA PRO A 298 -1.01 11.57 -16.48
C PRO A 298 -2.25 12.21 -17.08
N ILE A 299 -3.39 12.21 -16.34
CA ILE A 299 -4.63 12.82 -16.79
C ILE A 299 -4.37 14.31 -16.87
N TYR A 300 -3.76 14.74 -17.94
CA TYR A 300 -3.60 16.16 -18.23
C TYR A 300 -4.98 16.73 -18.58
N PRO A 301 -5.32 17.88 -18.02
CA PRO A 301 -6.55 18.57 -18.40
C PRO A 301 -6.59 18.70 -19.92
N LYS A 302 -7.70 18.27 -20.53
CA LYS A 302 -7.88 18.39 -21.99
C LYS A 302 -7.84 19.86 -22.41
N GLY A 303 -7.11 20.13 -23.49
CA GLY A 303 -6.99 21.45 -24.07
C GLY A 303 -5.58 22.04 -24.00
N TRP A 304 -5.45 23.26 -24.44
CA TRP A 304 -4.22 24.05 -24.49
C TRP A 304 -4.19 25.08 -23.38
N TYR A 305 -3.03 25.25 -22.75
CA TYR A 305 -2.84 26.15 -21.61
C TYR A 305 -1.65 27.06 -21.86
N ASN A 306 -1.72 28.33 -21.42
CA ASN A 306 -0.56 29.20 -21.39
C ASN A 306 0.39 28.81 -20.25
N LEU A 307 1.57 29.43 -20.18
CA LEU A 307 2.57 29.14 -19.16
C LEU A 307 2.13 29.50 -17.72
N ASN A 308 1.05 30.27 -17.58
CA ASN A 308 0.43 30.60 -16.29
C ASN A 308 -0.63 29.59 -15.87
N GLY A 309 -0.82 28.50 -16.65
CA GLY A 309 -1.80 27.45 -16.35
C GLY A 309 -3.26 27.81 -16.70
N GLN A 310 -3.50 28.89 -17.42
CA GLN A 310 -4.83 29.29 -17.87
C GLN A 310 -5.14 28.57 -19.18
N LYS A 311 -6.33 27.98 -19.30
CA LYS A 311 -6.79 27.31 -20.50
C LYS A 311 -7.06 28.33 -21.60
N VAL A 312 -6.46 28.15 -22.78
CA VAL A 312 -6.61 29.02 -23.94
C VAL A 312 -7.54 28.44 -24.99
N GLY A 313 -7.84 27.15 -24.97
CA GLY A 313 -8.79 26.50 -25.86
C GLY A 313 -8.73 24.99 -25.84
N GLU A 314 -9.64 24.35 -26.57
CA GLU A 314 -9.61 22.89 -26.82
C GLU A 314 -8.75 22.56 -28.04
N GLU A 315 -8.70 23.45 -29.03
CA GLU A 315 -7.94 23.27 -30.25
C GLU A 315 -6.57 23.94 -30.19
N CYS A 316 -5.68 23.55 -31.10
CA CYS A 316 -4.33 24.10 -31.19
C CYS A 316 -4.40 25.64 -31.40
N PRO A 317 -3.74 26.44 -30.55
CA PRO A 317 -3.69 27.88 -30.71
C PRO A 317 -3.10 28.28 -32.07
N THR A 318 -3.70 29.25 -32.71
CA THR A 318 -3.19 29.83 -33.96
C THR A 318 -2.19 30.97 -33.72
N GLN A 319 -2.15 31.48 -32.50
CA GLN A 319 -1.22 32.53 -32.12
C GLN A 319 0.14 31.92 -31.77
N LYS A 320 1.21 32.50 -32.34
CA LYS A 320 2.59 32.09 -32.02
C LYS A 320 2.90 32.22 -30.52
N GLY A 321 3.50 31.21 -29.95
CA GLY A 321 3.80 31.22 -28.52
C GLY A 321 4.20 29.87 -27.97
N ILE A 322 4.41 29.83 -26.64
CA ILE A 322 4.68 28.60 -25.91
C ILE A 322 3.44 28.23 -25.08
N TYR A 323 2.98 27.03 -25.26
CA TYR A 323 1.78 26.49 -24.61
C TYR A 323 2.10 25.18 -23.91
N ILE A 324 1.18 24.73 -23.05
CA ILE A 324 1.19 23.42 -22.42
C ILE A 324 0.02 22.63 -22.99
N HIS A 325 0.29 21.46 -23.57
CA HIS A 325 -0.68 20.51 -24.04
C HIS A 325 -0.29 19.11 -23.60
N HIS A 326 -1.21 18.39 -22.97
CA HIS A 326 -0.92 17.07 -22.37
C HIS A 326 0.37 17.07 -21.51
N GLY A 327 0.52 18.12 -20.66
CA GLY A 327 1.67 18.28 -19.78
C GLY A 327 3.00 18.59 -20.45
N LYS A 328 3.05 18.72 -21.78
CA LYS A 328 4.27 19.01 -22.54
C LYS A 328 4.27 20.47 -23.03
N LYS A 329 5.44 21.11 -23.01
CA LYS A 329 5.62 22.41 -23.65
C LYS A 329 5.62 22.24 -25.16
N MET A 330 4.76 23.00 -25.82
CA MET A 330 4.61 23.03 -27.27
C MET A 330 4.91 24.46 -27.76
N VAL A 331 5.69 24.57 -28.82
CA VAL A 331 5.96 25.84 -29.50
C VAL A 331 5.09 25.92 -30.73
N ILE A 332 4.29 26.98 -30.85
CA ILE A 332 3.49 27.30 -32.03
C ILE A 332 4.21 28.44 -32.77
N GLU A 333 4.69 28.16 -33.98
CA GLU A 333 5.43 29.09 -34.85
C GLU A 333 4.57 29.95 -35.72
#